data_dc06f17e30ee5d7007fc080882d44a35
#
_entry.id   dc06f17e30ee5d7007fc080882d44a35
#
_cell.length_a   1.000
_cell.length_b   1.000
_cell.length_c   1.000
_cell.angle_alpha   90.00
_cell.angle_beta   90.00
_cell.angle_gamma   90.00
#
_symmetry.space_group_name_H-M   'P 1'
#
loop_
_entity.id
_entity.type
_entity.pdbx_description
1 polymer ?
#
loop_
_entity_poly.entity_id
_entity_poly.type
_entity_poly.pdbx_seq_one_letter_code
_entity_poly.pdbx_strand_id
1 'polypeptide(L)'
;MLLLLGVSCRPDPVVKLDAAPLIRIESVTPTSIREFDGRVSVVLRYEDGDGDMGSVHPDSLLLEVRDDRLTAPDYYFIPPLSPVGSNVPIQGLLNFTLNGTFIFGNGSFEETIYSIRLRDRSGKWSNQVNTPTILINRN
;
A
#
# COMPACT_ATOMS: atom_id res chain seq x y z
N MET A 1 58.21 -3.66 19.14
CA MET A 1 57.55 -3.50 17.81
C MET A 1 56.08 -3.70 18.02
N LEU A 2 55.31 -2.59 18.09
CA LEU A 2 53.91 -2.59 18.42
C LEU A 2 53.13 -2.57 17.10
N LEU A 3 52.39 -3.63 16.79
CA LEU A 3 51.58 -3.75 15.58
C LEU A 3 50.21 -3.11 15.84
N LEU A 4 49.95 -1.93 15.29
CA LEU A 4 48.63 -1.28 15.28
C LEU A 4 47.76 -1.92 14.19
N LEU A 5 46.81 -2.76 14.62
CA LEU A 5 45.72 -3.24 13.76
C LEU A 5 44.70 -2.12 13.55
N GLY A 6 44.77 -1.45 12.40
CA GLY A 6 43.77 -0.49 11.99
C GLY A 6 42.44 -1.19 11.67
N VAL A 7 41.42 -0.98 12.49
CA VAL A 7 40.04 -1.36 12.19
C VAL A 7 39.53 -0.40 11.12
N SER A 8 39.50 -0.86 9.88
CA SER A 8 38.87 -0.13 8.79
C SER A 8 37.33 -0.31 8.90
N CYS A 9 36.66 0.68 9.47
CA CYS A 9 35.21 0.79 9.32
C CYS A 9 34.90 1.08 7.84
N ARG A 10 34.48 0.06 7.11
CA ARG A 10 33.84 0.28 5.80
C ARG A 10 32.44 0.80 6.08
N PRO A 11 32.06 1.98 5.56
CA PRO A 11 30.66 2.40 5.61
C PRO A 11 29.82 1.39 4.84
N ASP A 12 28.72 0.94 5.44
CA ASP A 12 27.76 0.09 4.76
C ASP A 12 27.27 0.78 3.47
N PRO A 13 27.10 0.03 2.37
CA PRO A 13 26.60 0.62 1.14
C PRO A 13 25.24 1.26 1.41
N VAL A 14 25.11 2.55 1.13
CA VAL A 14 23.84 3.27 1.20
C VAL A 14 22.92 2.66 0.16
N VAL A 15 21.90 1.93 0.60
CA VAL A 15 20.88 1.38 -0.30
C VAL A 15 20.08 2.57 -0.82
N LYS A 16 20.27 2.91 -2.10
CA LYS A 16 19.47 3.94 -2.76
C LYS A 16 18.12 3.36 -3.10
N LEU A 17 17.06 3.91 -2.51
CA LEU A 17 15.69 3.56 -2.88
C LEU A 17 15.35 4.09 -4.28
N ASP A 18 14.50 3.36 -4.99
CA ASP A 18 13.99 3.79 -6.28
C ASP A 18 13.09 5.02 -6.11
N ALA A 19 13.08 5.92 -7.10
CA ALA A 19 12.18 7.07 -7.12
C ALA A 19 10.71 6.67 -7.35
N ALA A 20 10.46 5.51 -7.95
CA ALA A 20 9.10 4.94 -8.01
C ALA A 20 8.76 4.26 -6.68
N PRO A 21 7.53 4.45 -6.16
CA PRO A 21 7.13 3.78 -4.93
C PRO A 21 7.20 2.26 -5.04
N LEU A 22 7.59 1.59 -3.97
CA LEU A 22 7.51 0.14 -3.81
C LEU A 22 6.58 -0.17 -2.65
N ILE A 23 5.63 -1.08 -2.86
CA ILE A 23 4.69 -1.49 -1.83
C ILE A 23 4.68 -3.00 -1.63
N ARG A 24 4.34 -3.41 -0.40
CA ARG A 24 4.12 -4.81 -0.02
C ARG A 24 2.93 -4.89 0.94
N ILE A 25 2.17 -5.98 0.90
CA ILE A 25 1.17 -6.26 1.91
C ILE A 25 1.86 -6.67 3.21
N GLU A 26 1.58 -5.95 4.28
CA GLU A 26 1.99 -6.30 5.64
C GLU A 26 0.93 -7.17 6.32
N SER A 27 -0.34 -6.77 6.23
CA SER A 27 -1.47 -7.54 6.75
C SER A 27 -2.79 -7.19 6.07
N VAL A 28 -3.70 -8.15 6.06
CA VAL A 28 -5.09 -8.02 5.64
C VAL A 28 -5.96 -8.75 6.65
N THR A 29 -6.82 -8.03 7.36
CA THR A 29 -7.59 -8.60 8.49
C THR A 29 -8.96 -7.93 8.65
N PRO A 30 -10.03 -8.71 8.81
CA PRO A 30 -10.16 -10.16 8.61
C PRO A 30 -10.20 -10.54 7.14
N THR A 31 -10.04 -11.83 6.82
CA THR A 31 -10.20 -12.38 5.46
C THR A 31 -11.54 -13.07 5.24
N SER A 32 -12.43 -13.06 6.25
CA SER A 32 -13.82 -13.51 6.16
C SER A 32 -14.72 -12.49 6.82
N ILE A 33 -15.68 -11.98 6.07
CA ILE A 33 -16.58 -10.91 6.50
C ILE A 33 -18.03 -11.24 6.15
N ARG A 34 -18.95 -10.47 6.72
CA ARG A 34 -20.35 -10.42 6.29
C ARG A 34 -20.55 -9.25 5.33
N GLU A 35 -21.43 -9.47 4.34
CA GLU A 35 -21.77 -8.38 3.40
C GLU A 35 -22.33 -7.16 4.15
N PHE A 36 -22.04 -5.97 3.67
CA PHE A 36 -22.41 -4.65 4.19
C PHE A 36 -21.84 -4.26 5.56
N ASP A 37 -21.65 -5.20 6.47
CA ASP A 37 -21.18 -4.92 7.84
C ASP A 37 -19.67 -5.12 8.02
N GLY A 38 -19.07 -5.95 7.17
CA GLY A 38 -17.66 -6.28 7.27
C GLY A 38 -16.76 -5.15 6.80
N ARG A 39 -15.67 -4.96 7.54
CA ARG A 39 -14.57 -4.06 7.19
C ARG A 39 -13.28 -4.84 7.16
N VAL A 40 -12.51 -4.69 6.10
CA VAL A 40 -11.20 -5.32 5.97
C VAL A 40 -10.14 -4.25 6.11
N SER A 41 -9.32 -4.36 7.13
CA SER A 41 -8.15 -3.50 7.33
C SER A 41 -7.00 -4.03 6.49
N VAL A 42 -6.41 -3.18 5.68
CA VAL A 42 -5.21 -3.45 4.89
C VAL A 42 -4.08 -2.58 5.39
N VAL A 43 -2.95 -3.20 5.67
CA VAL A 43 -1.69 -2.52 6.01
C VAL A 43 -0.70 -2.77 4.89
N LEU A 44 -0.23 -1.70 4.28
CA LEU A 44 0.83 -1.73 3.29
C LEU A 44 2.13 -1.21 3.92
N ARG A 45 3.23 -1.88 3.64
CA ARG A 45 4.56 -1.31 3.80
C ARG A 45 4.95 -0.61 2.51
N TYR A 46 5.44 0.61 2.61
CA TYR A 46 5.89 1.39 1.45
C TYR A 46 7.34 1.84 1.59
N GLU A 47 7.98 2.01 0.46
CA GLU A 47 9.30 2.64 0.29
C GLU A 47 9.21 3.60 -0.91
N ASP A 48 9.81 4.77 -0.80
CA ASP A 48 9.81 5.78 -1.86
C ASP A 48 11.10 6.61 -1.80
N GLY A 49 11.85 6.61 -2.89
CA GLY A 49 13.20 7.18 -2.93
C GLY A 49 13.26 8.69 -3.01
N ASP A 50 12.23 9.37 -3.51
CA ASP A 50 12.16 10.83 -3.58
C ASP A 50 11.14 11.44 -2.59
N GLY A 51 10.42 10.61 -1.84
CA GLY A 51 9.64 11.04 -0.69
C GLY A 51 8.40 11.87 -1.05
N ASP A 52 7.83 11.67 -2.23
CA ASP A 52 6.72 12.48 -2.71
C ASP A 52 5.35 11.76 -2.66
N MET A 53 5.19 10.78 -1.77
CA MET A 53 3.94 10.07 -1.57
C MET A 53 2.89 10.86 -0.80
N GLY A 54 1.64 10.68 -1.22
CA GLY A 54 0.48 11.38 -0.66
C GLY A 54 0.32 12.82 -1.17
N SER A 55 -0.81 13.45 -0.90
CA SER A 55 -1.14 14.78 -1.40
C SER A 55 -1.84 15.63 -0.34
N VAL A 56 -1.63 16.95 -0.41
CA VAL A 56 -2.43 17.93 0.36
C VAL A 56 -3.77 18.22 -0.29
N HIS A 57 -3.95 17.85 -1.55
CA HIS A 57 -5.17 18.11 -2.31
C HIS A 57 -6.12 16.92 -2.19
N PRO A 58 -7.30 17.08 -1.56
CA PRO A 58 -8.25 15.97 -1.36
C PRO A 58 -8.71 15.29 -2.65
N ASP A 59 -8.71 16.03 -3.76
CA ASP A 59 -9.10 15.50 -5.08
C ASP A 59 -7.99 14.67 -5.76
N SER A 60 -6.78 14.67 -5.20
CA SER A 60 -5.67 13.84 -5.68
C SER A 60 -5.77 12.45 -5.08
N LEU A 61 -6.47 11.56 -5.76
CA LEU A 61 -6.69 10.18 -5.34
C LEU A 61 -5.54 9.31 -5.86
N LEU A 62 -4.63 8.93 -4.99
CA LEU A 62 -3.35 8.29 -5.34
C LEU A 62 -3.31 6.79 -5.03
N LEU A 63 -4.25 6.26 -4.26
CA LEU A 63 -4.38 4.83 -3.98
C LEU A 63 -5.45 4.23 -4.87
N GLU A 64 -5.05 3.32 -5.73
CA GLU A 64 -5.96 2.54 -6.58
C GLU A 64 -6.19 1.17 -5.97
N VAL A 65 -7.45 0.80 -5.84
CA VAL A 65 -7.90 -0.50 -5.31
C VAL A 65 -8.95 -1.07 -6.25
N ARG A 66 -8.73 -2.27 -6.75
CA ARG A 66 -9.66 -2.93 -7.67
C ARG A 66 -10.09 -4.28 -7.12
N ASP A 67 -11.38 -4.43 -6.92
CA ASP A 67 -12.04 -5.71 -6.72
C ASP A 67 -11.97 -6.53 -8.03
N ASP A 68 -11.48 -7.76 -7.99
CA ASP A 68 -11.31 -8.61 -9.17
C ASP A 68 -12.65 -8.99 -9.83
N ARG A 69 -13.77 -8.85 -9.12
CA ARG A 69 -15.13 -9.02 -9.64
C ARG A 69 -15.61 -7.82 -10.47
N LEU A 70 -14.88 -6.68 -10.42
CA LEU A 70 -15.23 -5.43 -11.09
C LEU A 70 -14.18 -5.04 -12.13
N THR A 71 -14.63 -4.33 -13.16
CA THR A 71 -13.76 -3.82 -14.22
C THR A 71 -13.11 -2.48 -13.87
N ALA A 72 -13.80 -1.64 -13.09
CA ALA A 72 -13.31 -0.33 -12.69
C ALA A 72 -12.72 -0.38 -11.28
N PRO A 73 -11.56 0.28 -11.05
CA PRO A 73 -11.02 0.43 -9.71
C PRO A 73 -11.71 1.56 -8.94
N ASP A 74 -11.57 1.50 -7.62
CA ASP A 74 -11.83 2.62 -6.72
C ASP A 74 -10.53 3.36 -6.43
N TYR A 75 -10.64 4.66 -6.17
CA TYR A 75 -9.51 5.52 -5.85
C TYR A 75 -9.71 6.18 -4.49
N TYR A 76 -8.63 6.22 -3.69
CA TYR A 76 -8.64 6.77 -2.35
C TYR A 76 -7.61 7.87 -2.20
N PHE A 77 -7.95 8.84 -1.35
CA PHE A 77 -7.04 9.89 -0.93
C PHE A 77 -6.01 9.35 0.07
N ILE A 78 -4.78 9.81 -0.06
CA ILE A 78 -3.70 9.60 0.91
C ILE A 78 -3.14 10.96 1.28
N PRO A 79 -3.13 11.32 2.58
CA PRO A 79 -2.46 12.54 3.02
C PRO A 79 -0.95 12.44 2.78
N PRO A 80 -0.22 13.56 2.80
CA PRO A 80 1.24 13.53 2.67
C PRO A 80 1.89 12.62 3.70
N LEU A 81 2.74 11.70 3.24
CA LEU A 81 3.47 10.77 4.11
C LEU A 81 4.84 11.32 4.54
N SER A 82 5.21 12.48 4.01
CA SER A 82 6.38 13.28 4.37
C SER A 82 6.04 14.76 4.29
N PRO A 83 6.83 15.65 4.92
CA PRO A 83 6.64 17.08 4.76
C PRO A 83 6.65 17.49 3.29
N VAL A 84 5.70 18.34 2.89
CA VAL A 84 5.59 18.84 1.52
C VAL A 84 6.84 19.63 1.15
N GLY A 85 7.39 19.35 -0.05
CA GLY A 85 8.66 19.94 -0.51
C GLY A 85 9.90 19.20 0.00
N SER A 86 9.76 18.22 0.85
CA SER A 86 10.83 17.29 1.21
C SER A 86 11.16 16.39 0.02
N ASN A 87 12.43 16.14 -0.22
CA ASN A 87 12.93 15.27 -1.29
C ASN A 87 13.89 14.24 -0.71
N VAL A 88 13.47 13.59 0.36
CA VAL A 88 14.23 12.56 1.08
C VAL A 88 13.52 11.21 0.98
N PRO A 89 14.27 10.11 0.89
CA PRO A 89 13.70 8.78 0.91
C PRO A 89 12.85 8.55 2.16
N ILE A 90 11.70 7.92 1.97
CA ILE A 90 10.77 7.56 3.04
C ILE A 90 10.40 6.08 2.98
N GLN A 91 10.06 5.54 4.13
CA GLN A 91 9.47 4.21 4.28
C GLN A 91 8.55 4.19 5.49
N GLY A 92 7.54 3.35 5.46
CA GLY A 92 6.60 3.25 6.57
C GLY A 92 5.45 2.30 6.31
N LEU A 93 4.40 2.45 7.11
CA LEU A 93 3.16 1.69 7.00
C LEU A 93 2.00 2.64 6.64
N LEU A 94 1.20 2.21 5.69
CA LEU A 94 -0.04 2.87 5.28
C LEU A 94 -1.21 1.96 5.59
N ASN A 95 -2.15 2.44 6.41
CA ASN A 95 -3.35 1.72 6.78
C ASN A 95 -4.56 2.30 6.04
N PHE A 96 -5.39 1.44 5.48
CA PHE A 96 -6.68 1.84 4.96
C PHE A 96 -7.70 0.70 5.12
N THR A 97 -8.97 1.02 4.93
CA THR A 97 -10.07 0.08 5.13
C THR A 97 -10.84 -0.11 3.83
N LEU A 98 -11.05 -1.36 3.44
CA LEU A 98 -11.99 -1.72 2.40
C LEU A 98 -13.38 -1.76 3.03
N ASN A 99 -14.30 -0.95 2.52
CA ASN A 99 -15.66 -0.84 3.03
C ASN A 99 -16.67 -1.28 1.97
N GLY A 100 -17.87 -1.66 2.42
CA GLY A 100 -19.02 -1.83 1.55
C GLY A 100 -18.94 -3.03 0.61
N THR A 101 -18.16 -4.05 0.97
CA THR A 101 -18.14 -5.30 0.21
C THR A 101 -19.47 -6.03 0.35
N PHE A 102 -20.01 -6.51 -0.75
CA PHE A 102 -21.25 -7.25 -0.80
C PHE A 102 -21.23 -8.33 -1.90
N ILE A 103 -22.22 -9.21 -1.85
CA ILE A 103 -22.38 -10.29 -2.82
C ILE A 103 -23.14 -9.76 -4.03
N PHE A 104 -22.61 -9.97 -5.24
CA PHE A 104 -23.27 -9.57 -6.49
C PHE A 104 -24.31 -10.59 -6.97
N GLY A 105 -24.04 -11.87 -6.74
CA GLY A 105 -24.93 -12.97 -7.14
C GLY A 105 -25.96 -13.36 -6.09
N ASN A 106 -26.56 -14.53 -6.28
CA ASN A 106 -27.60 -15.08 -5.40
C ASN A 106 -27.08 -16.16 -4.45
N GLY A 107 -25.76 -16.41 -4.44
CA GLY A 107 -25.13 -17.40 -3.58
C GLY A 107 -25.10 -16.99 -2.11
N SER A 108 -24.70 -17.91 -1.25
CA SER A 108 -24.53 -17.66 0.18
C SER A 108 -23.20 -17.01 0.52
N PHE A 109 -22.25 -17.03 -0.38
CA PHE A 109 -20.95 -16.39 -0.26
C PHE A 109 -20.37 -16.08 -1.64
N GLU A 110 -19.39 -15.18 -1.65
CA GLU A 110 -18.50 -14.92 -2.78
C GLU A 110 -17.08 -14.72 -2.27
N GLU A 111 -16.12 -14.95 -3.15
CA GLU A 111 -14.71 -14.69 -2.90
C GLU A 111 -14.23 -13.55 -3.80
N THR A 112 -13.33 -12.74 -3.29
CA THR A 112 -12.68 -11.68 -4.06
C THR A 112 -11.22 -11.50 -3.67
N ILE A 113 -10.43 -10.96 -4.59
CA ILE A 113 -9.07 -10.50 -4.39
C ILE A 113 -9.02 -9.03 -4.80
N TYR A 114 -8.41 -8.19 -3.97
CA TYR A 114 -8.18 -6.80 -4.31
C TYR A 114 -6.76 -6.61 -4.81
N SER A 115 -6.61 -6.01 -5.99
CA SER A 115 -5.32 -5.52 -6.47
C SER A 115 -5.14 -4.06 -6.09
N ILE A 116 -3.95 -3.72 -5.63
CA ILE A 116 -3.65 -2.42 -5.01
C ILE A 116 -2.36 -1.88 -5.63
N ARG A 117 -2.35 -0.61 -5.96
CA ARG A 117 -1.15 0.13 -6.33
C ARG A 117 -1.26 1.59 -5.90
N LEU A 118 -0.10 2.22 -5.71
CA LEU A 118 0.04 3.62 -5.33
C LEU A 118 0.64 4.42 -6.47
N ARG A 119 0.23 5.68 -6.56
CA ARG A 119 0.88 6.66 -7.42
C ARG A 119 1.44 7.79 -6.56
N ASP A 120 2.66 8.22 -6.85
CA ASP A 120 3.26 9.39 -6.22
C ASP A 120 2.76 10.71 -6.84
N ARG A 121 3.16 11.85 -6.26
CA ARG A 121 2.80 13.18 -6.77
C ARG A 121 3.42 13.47 -8.14
N SER A 122 4.54 12.84 -8.49
CA SER A 122 5.19 12.97 -9.79
C SER A 122 4.55 12.11 -10.88
N GLY A 123 3.58 11.27 -10.52
CA GLY A 123 2.83 10.42 -11.44
C GLY A 123 3.41 9.02 -11.64
N LYS A 124 4.45 8.63 -10.88
CA LYS A 124 5.01 7.28 -10.97
C LYS A 124 4.15 6.28 -10.18
N TRP A 125 3.90 5.14 -10.78
CA TRP A 125 3.18 4.06 -10.15
C TRP A 125 4.11 3.09 -9.42
N SER A 126 3.64 2.60 -8.29
CA SER A 126 4.26 1.46 -7.60
C SER A 126 4.06 0.16 -8.39
N ASN A 127 4.71 -0.90 -7.92
CA ASN A 127 4.29 -2.27 -8.24
C ASN A 127 2.84 -2.50 -7.79
N GLN A 128 2.18 -3.48 -8.39
CA GLN A 128 0.87 -3.96 -7.93
C GLN A 128 1.07 -5.09 -6.91
N VAL A 129 0.26 -5.06 -5.85
CA VAL A 129 0.14 -6.15 -4.87
C VAL A 129 -1.31 -6.63 -4.81
N ASN A 130 -1.50 -7.87 -4.42
CA ASN A 130 -2.83 -8.47 -4.30
C ASN A 130 -3.06 -8.92 -2.86
N THR A 131 -4.27 -8.73 -2.36
CA THR A 131 -4.69 -9.29 -1.07
C THR A 131 -4.75 -10.81 -1.16
N PRO A 132 -4.70 -11.52 -0.03
CA PRO A 132 -5.26 -12.87 0.04
C PRO A 132 -6.74 -12.87 -0.39
N THR A 133 -7.27 -14.04 -0.71
CA THR A 133 -8.70 -14.20 -0.95
C THR A 133 -9.51 -13.76 0.26
N ILE A 134 -10.52 -12.92 0.02
CA ILE A 134 -11.46 -12.43 1.03
C ILE A 134 -12.80 -13.12 0.78
N LEU A 135 -13.30 -13.80 1.80
CA LEU A 135 -14.60 -14.47 1.79
C LEU A 135 -15.67 -13.50 2.28
N ILE A 136 -16.69 -13.28 1.46
CA ILE A 136 -17.85 -12.43 1.76
C ILE A 136 -19.03 -13.35 1.96
N ASN A 137 -19.59 -13.39 3.14
CA ASN A 137 -20.75 -14.20 3.49
C ASN A 137 -22.01 -13.34 3.47
N ARG A 138 -23.12 -13.95 3.03
CA ARG A 138 -24.44 -13.31 3.09
C ARG A 138 -24.88 -13.14 4.55
N ASN A 139 -25.58 -12.06 4.87
CA ASN A 139 -26.21 -11.82 6.17
C ASN A 139 -27.39 -12.74 6.40
#